data_36c3238ad3a3bb65f269e66191493c06
#
_entry.id   36c3238ad3a3bb65f269e66191493c06
#
_cell.length_a   1.000
_cell.length_b   1.000
_cell.length_c   1.000
_cell.angle_alpha   90.00
_cell.angle_beta   90.00
_cell.angle_gamma   90.00
#
_symmetry.space_group_name_H-M   'P 1'
#
loop_
_entity.id
_entity.type
_entity.pdbx_description
1 polymer ?
#
loop_
_entity_poly.entity_id
_entity_poly.type
_entity_poly.pdbx_seq_one_letter_code
_entity_poly.pdbx_strand_id
1 'polypeptide(L)'
;SVMILATTAFPHQAHGSLLYREDGTPIGSELIGQNFTLPRYFQSRPSETSGSPYNAAQSGGSNLGPTNPVLLERVAMRIRSLEDFGIVGPIPSDLVTASASGLDPHLSQDAALLQVSVIARARGMSEEELRDLVIAETVWNPFPFAQPYVNILELNRALDDRVGGGP
;
A
#
# COMPACT_ATOMS: atom_id res chain seq x y z
N SER A 1 8.78 0.78 -34.22
CA SER A 1 7.78 -0.06 -33.55
C SER A 1 7.33 0.59 -32.23
N VAL A 2 6.19 0.16 -31.68
CA VAL A 2 5.63 0.69 -30.39
C VAL A 2 6.64 0.53 -29.25
N MET A 3 7.39 -0.56 -29.22
CA MET A 3 8.42 -0.80 -28.20
C MET A 3 9.53 0.27 -28.19
N ILE A 4 10.00 0.67 -29.37
CA ILE A 4 11.04 1.72 -29.46
C ILE A 4 10.48 3.06 -28.95
N LEU A 5 9.26 3.42 -29.32
CA LEU A 5 8.62 4.63 -28.82
C LEU A 5 8.44 4.58 -27.29
N ALA A 6 7.95 3.46 -26.74
CA ALA A 6 7.77 3.28 -25.32
C ALA A 6 9.10 3.41 -24.55
N THR A 7 10.15 2.73 -24.97
CA THR A 7 11.47 2.76 -24.28
C THR A 7 12.17 4.10 -24.41
N THR A 8 11.88 4.90 -25.43
CA THR A 8 12.49 6.23 -25.62
C THR A 8 11.69 7.37 -24.97
N ALA A 9 10.37 7.34 -25.05
CA ALA A 9 9.50 8.39 -24.52
C ALA A 9 9.07 8.15 -23.07
N PHE A 10 8.95 6.89 -22.65
CA PHE A 10 8.49 6.47 -21.32
C PHE A 10 9.36 5.36 -20.76
N PRO A 11 10.69 5.57 -20.58
CA PRO A 11 11.62 4.51 -20.19
C PRO A 11 11.26 3.91 -18.82
N HIS A 12 10.87 4.71 -17.83
CA HIS A 12 10.49 4.23 -16.51
C HIS A 12 9.31 3.23 -16.59
N GLN A 13 8.23 3.61 -17.25
CA GLN A 13 7.03 2.77 -17.42
C GLN A 13 7.32 1.54 -18.28
N ALA A 14 8.12 1.69 -19.35
CA ALA A 14 8.48 0.60 -20.23
C ALA A 14 9.30 -0.50 -19.52
N HIS A 15 10.01 -0.15 -18.44
CA HIS A 15 10.78 -1.09 -17.62
C HIS A 15 10.04 -1.53 -16.34
N GLY A 16 8.73 -1.31 -16.26
CA GLY A 16 7.88 -1.79 -15.18
C GLY A 16 7.85 -0.90 -13.95
N SER A 17 8.15 0.40 -14.09
CA SER A 17 8.09 1.40 -13.01
C SER A 17 8.82 0.93 -11.74
N LEU A 18 10.05 0.44 -11.91
CA LEU A 18 10.86 -0.06 -10.80
C LEU A 18 11.42 1.09 -9.96
N LEU A 19 11.34 0.93 -8.66
CA LEU A 19 11.96 1.80 -7.66
C LEU A 19 13.28 1.17 -7.20
N TYR A 20 14.28 2.03 -6.97
CA TYR A 20 15.63 1.61 -6.60
C TYR A 20 16.08 2.35 -5.34
N ARG A 21 16.94 1.70 -4.54
CA ARG A 21 17.72 2.35 -3.49
C ARG A 21 18.85 3.19 -4.09
N GLU A 22 19.51 4.00 -3.27
CA GLU A 22 20.69 4.79 -3.67
C GLU A 22 21.84 3.91 -4.18
N ASP A 23 21.97 2.68 -3.69
CA ASP A 23 22.97 1.70 -4.12
C ASP A 23 22.63 0.99 -5.46
N GLY A 24 21.49 1.33 -6.07
CA GLY A 24 20.99 0.73 -7.30
C GLY A 24 20.26 -0.60 -7.13
N THR A 25 20.01 -1.05 -5.89
CA THR A 25 19.25 -2.27 -5.61
C THR A 25 17.75 -2.01 -5.84
N PRO A 26 17.03 -2.86 -6.63
CA PRO A 26 15.61 -2.68 -6.84
C PRO A 26 14.84 -2.97 -5.55
N ILE A 27 13.94 -2.04 -5.18
CA ILE A 27 13.06 -2.16 -4.00
C ILE A 27 11.77 -2.87 -4.38
N GLY A 28 11.24 -2.57 -5.56
CA GLY A 28 9.98 -3.09 -6.08
C GLY A 28 9.46 -2.25 -7.24
N SER A 29 8.24 -2.48 -7.64
CA SER A 29 7.54 -1.67 -8.63
C SER A 29 6.47 -0.82 -7.95
N GLU A 30 6.34 0.45 -8.34
CA GLU A 30 5.25 1.33 -7.89
C GLU A 30 3.86 0.82 -8.29
N LEU A 31 3.80 -0.11 -9.24
CA LEU A 31 2.55 -0.72 -9.74
C LEU A 31 2.10 -1.93 -8.92
N ILE A 32 2.92 -2.44 -8.01
CA ILE A 32 2.67 -3.69 -7.29
C ILE A 32 2.85 -3.46 -5.79
N GLY A 33 1.79 -3.76 -5.03
CA GLY A 33 1.82 -3.71 -3.59
C GLY A 33 2.85 -4.68 -2.99
N GLN A 34 3.25 -4.41 -1.76
CA GLN A 34 4.17 -5.24 -1.00
C GLN A 34 3.60 -5.58 0.38
N ASN A 35 4.04 -6.72 0.91
CA ASN A 35 3.59 -7.23 2.19
C ASN A 35 4.42 -6.64 3.35
N PHE A 36 4.05 -5.44 3.79
CA PHE A 36 4.64 -4.83 4.98
C PHE A 36 4.00 -5.41 6.24
N THR A 37 4.79 -6.03 7.11
CA THR A 37 4.30 -6.72 8.32
C THR A 37 4.83 -6.11 9.62
N LEU A 38 5.80 -5.20 9.54
CA LEU A 38 6.39 -4.58 10.72
C LEU A 38 5.59 -3.35 11.19
N PRO A 39 5.45 -3.12 12.51
CA PRO A 39 4.71 -1.98 13.07
C PRO A 39 5.23 -0.60 12.65
N ARG A 40 6.46 -0.53 12.19
CA ARG A 40 7.12 0.70 11.75
C ARG A 40 6.79 1.12 10.32
N TYR A 41 5.97 0.32 9.60
CA TYR A 41 5.58 0.58 8.22
C TYR A 41 4.06 0.65 8.04
N PHE A 42 3.62 1.46 7.09
CA PHE A 42 2.25 1.44 6.64
C PHE A 42 1.92 0.08 6.04
N GLN A 43 0.86 -0.53 6.52
CA GLN A 43 0.32 -1.77 6.00
C GLN A 43 -0.39 -1.50 4.68
N SER A 44 -0.18 -2.36 3.71
CA SER A 44 -0.93 -2.34 2.45
C SER A 44 -2.30 -3.02 2.61
N ARG A 45 -3.18 -2.85 1.62
CA ARG A 45 -4.44 -3.59 1.58
C ARG A 45 -4.17 -5.09 1.45
N PRO A 46 -5.11 -5.96 1.89
CA PRO A 46 -4.92 -7.41 1.82
C PRO A 46 -4.75 -7.92 0.39
N SER A 47 -3.85 -8.89 0.20
CA SER A 47 -3.64 -9.60 -1.06
C SER A 47 -4.22 -11.01 -1.01
N GLU A 48 -4.87 -11.45 -2.08
CA GLU A 48 -5.43 -12.79 -2.24
C GLU A 48 -4.79 -13.56 -3.40
N THR A 49 -3.59 -13.14 -3.82
CA THR A 49 -2.83 -13.86 -4.84
C THR A 49 -2.40 -15.24 -4.34
N SER A 50 -2.35 -16.19 -5.25
CA SER A 50 -1.97 -17.57 -4.91
C SER A 50 -0.48 -17.70 -4.59
N GLY A 51 -0.14 -18.57 -3.65
CA GLY A 51 1.24 -18.89 -3.27
C GLY A 51 1.88 -17.92 -2.28
N SER A 52 1.83 -16.62 -2.53
CA SER A 52 2.32 -15.57 -1.63
C SER A 52 1.57 -14.26 -1.86
N PRO A 53 1.49 -13.37 -0.86
CA PRO A 53 0.93 -12.03 -1.07
C PRO A 53 1.65 -11.28 -2.19
N TYR A 54 0.89 -10.56 -3.01
CA TYR A 54 1.38 -9.74 -4.13
C TYR A 54 2.19 -10.50 -5.18
N ASN A 55 1.85 -11.77 -5.40
CA ASN A 55 2.48 -12.59 -6.44
C ASN A 55 2.01 -12.13 -7.84
N ALA A 56 2.85 -11.36 -8.54
CA ALA A 56 2.56 -10.82 -9.86
C ALA A 56 2.32 -11.90 -10.94
N ALA A 57 2.86 -13.11 -10.74
CA ALA A 57 2.62 -14.24 -11.64
C ALA A 57 1.24 -14.91 -11.43
N GLN A 58 0.53 -14.57 -10.35
CA GLN A 58 -0.71 -15.19 -9.92
C GLN A 58 -1.76 -14.12 -9.53
N SER A 59 -1.87 -13.06 -10.34
CA SER A 59 -2.85 -11.99 -10.09
C SER A 59 -4.27 -12.54 -9.97
N GLY A 60 -4.97 -12.14 -8.91
CA GLY A 60 -6.34 -12.57 -8.63
C GLY A 60 -6.87 -12.03 -7.31
N GLY A 61 -8.17 -11.88 -7.23
CA GLY A 61 -8.89 -11.50 -6.01
C GLY A 61 -9.57 -12.71 -5.35
N SER A 62 -10.25 -12.44 -4.24
CA SER A 62 -10.99 -13.48 -3.51
C SER A 62 -12.15 -14.09 -4.30
N ASN A 63 -12.71 -13.37 -5.25
CA ASN A 63 -13.90 -13.72 -6.04
C ASN A 63 -15.13 -14.09 -5.18
N LEU A 64 -15.16 -13.66 -3.91
CA LEU A 64 -16.23 -13.89 -2.97
C LEU A 64 -17.33 -12.83 -3.12
N GLY A 65 -18.57 -13.26 -3.24
CA GLY A 65 -19.71 -12.34 -3.24
C GLY A 65 -19.96 -11.72 -1.86
N PRO A 66 -20.66 -10.58 -1.78
CA PRO A 66 -20.87 -9.82 -0.54
C PRO A 66 -21.67 -10.59 0.52
N THR A 67 -22.44 -11.60 0.12
CA THR A 67 -23.23 -12.46 1.03
C THR A 67 -22.49 -13.75 1.42
N ASN A 68 -21.27 -13.97 0.92
CA ASN A 68 -20.53 -15.18 1.22
C ASN A 68 -19.99 -15.13 2.66
N PRO A 69 -20.31 -16.11 3.53
CA PRO A 69 -19.88 -16.13 4.93
C PRO A 69 -18.35 -16.14 5.07
N VAL A 70 -17.62 -16.76 4.13
CA VAL A 70 -16.15 -16.77 4.14
C VAL A 70 -15.58 -15.37 3.98
N LEU A 71 -16.23 -14.49 3.21
CA LEU A 71 -15.81 -13.08 3.12
C LEU A 71 -15.94 -12.38 4.47
N LEU A 72 -17.08 -12.58 5.16
CA LEU A 72 -17.32 -11.98 6.47
C LEU A 72 -16.32 -12.47 7.52
N GLU A 73 -16.00 -13.75 7.52
CA GLU A 73 -14.98 -14.34 8.40
C GLU A 73 -13.59 -13.74 8.14
N ARG A 74 -13.20 -13.62 6.87
CA ARG A 74 -11.91 -12.98 6.49
C ARG A 74 -11.84 -11.53 6.93
N VAL A 75 -12.89 -10.76 6.69
CA VAL A 75 -12.96 -9.36 7.14
C VAL A 75 -12.85 -9.28 8.65
N ALA A 76 -13.59 -10.12 9.39
CA ALA A 76 -13.52 -10.15 10.86
C ALA A 76 -12.11 -10.52 11.37
N MET A 77 -11.42 -11.46 10.74
CA MET A 77 -10.03 -11.79 11.09
C MET A 77 -9.08 -10.62 10.85
N ARG A 78 -9.25 -9.90 9.74
CA ARG A 78 -8.42 -8.75 9.40
C ARG A 78 -8.66 -7.57 10.35
N ILE A 79 -9.92 -7.32 10.74
CA ILE A 79 -10.25 -6.32 11.76
C ILE A 79 -9.51 -6.64 13.06
N ARG A 80 -9.60 -7.87 13.56
CA ARG A 80 -8.89 -8.28 14.80
C ARG A 80 -7.37 -8.10 14.66
N SER A 81 -6.79 -8.47 13.53
CA SER A 81 -5.36 -8.28 13.29
C SER A 81 -4.96 -6.80 13.32
N LEU A 82 -5.79 -5.89 12.81
CA LEU A 82 -5.55 -4.45 12.88
C LEU A 82 -5.72 -3.91 14.30
N GLU A 83 -6.71 -4.41 15.06
CA GLU A 83 -6.90 -4.08 16.47
C GLU A 83 -5.70 -4.55 17.32
N ASP A 84 -5.21 -5.76 17.10
CA ASP A 84 -3.99 -6.30 17.76
C ASP A 84 -2.75 -5.47 17.41
N PHE A 85 -2.74 -4.86 16.23
CA PHE A 85 -1.70 -3.91 15.80
C PHE A 85 -1.84 -2.54 16.48
N GLY A 86 -2.96 -2.29 17.16
CA GLY A 86 -3.28 -1.04 17.84
C GLY A 86 -4.05 -0.03 17.00
N ILE A 87 -4.57 -0.45 15.86
CA ILE A 87 -5.44 0.36 15.01
C ILE A 87 -6.88 0.21 15.52
N VAL A 88 -7.45 1.31 16.01
CA VAL A 88 -8.81 1.34 16.57
C VAL A 88 -9.64 2.42 15.89
N GLY A 89 -10.94 2.16 15.74
CA GLY A 89 -11.90 3.10 15.15
C GLY A 89 -12.62 2.54 13.92
N PRO A 90 -13.32 3.37 13.16
CA PRO A 90 -13.93 2.97 11.90
C PRO A 90 -12.84 2.59 10.89
N ILE A 91 -12.78 1.30 10.52
CA ILE A 91 -11.74 0.80 9.60
C ILE A 91 -12.24 0.95 8.16
N PRO A 92 -11.51 1.69 7.30
CA PRO A 92 -11.80 1.77 5.88
C PRO A 92 -11.78 0.39 5.20
N SER A 93 -12.66 0.19 4.23
CA SER A 93 -12.87 -1.12 3.58
C SER A 93 -11.62 -1.65 2.87
N ASP A 94 -10.75 -0.80 2.38
CA ASP A 94 -9.53 -1.16 1.68
C ASP A 94 -8.43 -1.74 2.61
N LEU A 95 -8.50 -1.50 3.92
CA LEU A 95 -7.67 -2.21 4.90
C LEU A 95 -8.14 -3.64 5.21
N VAL A 96 -9.40 -3.97 4.91
CA VAL A 96 -9.98 -5.28 5.26
C VAL A 96 -10.44 -6.10 4.05
N THR A 97 -10.43 -5.52 2.85
CA THR A 97 -10.80 -6.22 1.61
C THR A 97 -9.65 -6.23 0.61
N ALA A 98 -9.46 -7.37 -0.04
CA ALA A 98 -8.49 -7.48 -1.14
C ALA A 98 -8.94 -6.70 -2.38
N SER A 99 -7.97 -6.27 -3.18
CA SER A 99 -8.25 -5.76 -4.53
C SER A 99 -8.64 -6.91 -5.48
N ALA A 100 -9.22 -6.56 -6.61
CA ALA A 100 -9.56 -7.54 -7.65
C ALA A 100 -8.32 -8.22 -8.25
N SER A 101 -7.20 -7.50 -8.32
CA SER A 101 -5.92 -8.03 -8.81
C SER A 101 -5.10 -8.75 -7.73
N GLY A 102 -5.34 -8.44 -6.45
CA GLY A 102 -4.47 -8.83 -5.34
C GLY A 102 -3.09 -8.15 -5.35
N LEU A 103 -2.85 -7.19 -6.26
CA LEU A 103 -1.56 -6.53 -6.49
C LEU A 103 -1.59 -5.02 -6.24
N ASP A 104 -2.76 -4.45 -5.95
CA ASP A 104 -2.96 -3.00 -5.83
C ASP A 104 -2.07 -2.39 -4.73
N PRO A 105 -1.17 -1.44 -5.08
CA PRO A 105 -0.26 -0.80 -4.13
C PRO A 105 -0.90 0.35 -3.36
N HIS A 106 -2.14 0.72 -3.67
CA HIS A 106 -2.77 1.92 -3.16
C HIS A 106 -3.69 1.67 -1.98
N LEU A 107 -3.73 2.64 -1.08
CA LEU A 107 -4.75 2.80 -0.04
C LEU A 107 -5.43 4.16 -0.16
N SER A 108 -6.64 4.27 0.36
CA SER A 108 -7.26 5.57 0.60
C SER A 108 -6.43 6.39 1.59
N GLN A 109 -6.47 7.72 1.47
CA GLN A 109 -5.82 8.61 2.43
C GLN A 109 -6.29 8.33 3.87
N ASP A 110 -7.60 8.08 4.07
CA ASP A 110 -8.17 7.78 5.39
C ASP A 110 -7.57 6.49 5.99
N ALA A 111 -7.36 5.46 5.16
CA ALA A 111 -6.76 4.21 5.58
C ALA A 111 -5.28 4.37 5.96
N ALA A 112 -4.55 5.24 5.28
CA ALA A 112 -3.18 5.59 5.66
C ALA A 112 -3.16 6.42 6.96
N LEU A 113 -4.00 7.45 7.07
CA LEU A 113 -4.08 8.30 8.25
C LEU A 113 -4.47 7.54 9.52
N LEU A 114 -5.31 6.51 9.42
CA LEU A 114 -5.69 5.65 10.54
C LEU A 114 -4.51 4.90 11.16
N GLN A 115 -3.45 4.64 10.40
CA GLN A 115 -2.24 3.92 10.84
C GLN A 115 -1.20 4.84 11.51
N VAL A 116 -1.33 6.16 11.38
CA VAL A 116 -0.32 7.15 11.80
C VAL A 116 0.10 6.99 13.25
N SER A 117 -0.84 6.86 14.20
CA SER A 117 -0.52 6.81 15.63
C SER A 117 0.33 5.59 16.02
N VAL A 118 0.09 4.45 15.38
CA VAL A 118 0.84 3.22 15.62
C VAL A 118 2.26 3.34 15.09
N ILE A 119 2.40 3.83 13.85
CA ILE A 119 3.69 3.95 13.17
C ILE A 119 4.55 5.03 13.82
N ALA A 120 3.96 6.19 14.16
CA ALA A 120 4.65 7.28 14.85
C ALA A 120 5.27 6.80 16.15
N ARG A 121 4.50 6.04 16.96
CA ARG A 121 5.00 5.41 18.19
C ARG A 121 6.13 4.43 17.92
N ALA A 122 5.99 3.56 16.92
CA ALA A 122 7.00 2.56 16.58
C ALA A 122 8.31 3.16 16.06
N ARG A 123 8.25 4.36 15.47
CA ARG A 123 9.42 5.08 14.93
C ARG A 123 9.95 6.19 15.83
N GLY A 124 9.25 6.53 16.92
CA GLY A 124 9.60 7.66 17.77
C GLY A 124 9.46 9.02 17.09
N MET A 125 8.56 9.12 16.10
CA MET A 125 8.21 10.35 15.39
C MET A 125 6.97 11.00 15.98
N SER A 126 6.75 12.29 15.70
CA SER A 126 5.47 12.91 16.01
C SER A 126 4.37 12.46 15.04
N GLU A 127 3.13 12.35 15.53
CA GLU A 127 1.98 12.03 14.67
C GLU A 127 1.73 13.13 13.63
N GLU A 128 2.05 14.38 13.94
CA GLU A 128 1.89 15.52 13.05
C GLU A 128 2.82 15.39 11.84
N GLU A 129 4.12 15.14 12.07
CA GLU A 129 5.10 14.93 10.99
C GLU A 129 4.71 13.76 10.08
N LEU A 130 4.19 12.67 10.68
CA LEU A 130 3.79 11.50 9.90
C LEU A 130 2.49 11.74 9.12
N ARG A 131 1.57 12.51 9.70
CA ARG A 131 0.34 12.94 9.04
C ARG A 131 0.63 13.84 7.85
N ASP A 132 1.55 14.79 8.01
CA ASP A 132 2.02 15.67 6.93
C ASP A 132 2.68 14.88 5.80
N LEU A 133 3.43 13.83 6.13
CA LEU A 133 4.00 12.92 5.13
C LEU A 133 2.89 12.23 4.32
N VAL A 134 1.88 11.65 4.98
CA VAL A 134 0.74 11.02 4.28
C VAL A 134 0.04 12.01 3.35
N ILE A 135 -0.18 13.24 3.81
CA ILE A 135 -0.83 14.29 3.01
C ILE A 135 0.04 14.67 1.81
N ALA A 136 1.35 14.80 1.99
CA ALA A 136 2.30 15.12 0.93
C ALA A 136 2.38 14.04 -0.16
N GLU A 137 2.31 12.76 0.24
CA GLU A 137 2.33 11.60 -0.67
C GLU A 137 0.94 11.26 -1.23
N THR A 138 -0.11 12.00 -0.86
CA THR A 138 -1.47 11.78 -1.34
C THR A 138 -1.63 12.28 -2.78
N VAL A 139 -2.06 11.38 -3.65
CA VAL A 139 -2.43 11.73 -5.03
C VAL A 139 -3.89 12.17 -5.06
N TRP A 140 -4.11 13.40 -5.47
CA TRP A 140 -5.42 14.00 -5.68
C TRP A 140 -5.86 13.80 -7.12
N ASN A 141 -6.96 13.08 -7.30
CA ASN A 141 -7.51 12.88 -8.63
C ASN A 141 -8.46 14.04 -8.99
N PRO A 142 -8.31 14.68 -10.15
CA PRO A 142 -9.17 15.80 -10.56
C PRO A 142 -10.61 15.38 -10.89
N PHE A 143 -10.90 14.08 -10.99
CA PHE A 143 -12.25 13.60 -11.25
C PHE A 143 -13.13 13.70 -10.00
N PRO A 144 -14.35 14.26 -10.07
CA PRO A 144 -15.17 14.60 -8.91
C PRO A 144 -15.64 13.41 -8.06
N PHE A 145 -15.51 12.18 -8.54
CA PHE A 145 -15.90 10.95 -7.82
C PHE A 145 -14.71 10.08 -7.41
N ALA A 146 -13.49 10.49 -7.72
CA ALA A 146 -12.31 9.75 -7.35
C ALA A 146 -11.85 10.14 -5.95
N GLN A 147 -11.61 9.14 -5.11
CA GLN A 147 -11.06 9.35 -3.78
C GLN A 147 -9.55 9.60 -3.86
N PRO A 148 -8.99 10.44 -2.97
CA PRO A 148 -7.54 10.58 -2.83
C PRO A 148 -6.95 9.25 -2.35
N TYR A 149 -5.77 8.93 -2.87
CA TYR A 149 -5.09 7.67 -2.55
C TYR A 149 -3.59 7.89 -2.35
N VAL A 150 -2.94 6.93 -1.71
CA VAL A 150 -1.50 6.91 -1.44
C VAL A 150 -0.92 5.59 -1.92
N ASN A 151 0.23 5.64 -2.59
CA ASN A 151 1.01 4.45 -2.91
C ASN A 151 1.82 4.05 -1.66
N ILE A 152 1.57 2.86 -1.12
CA ILE A 152 2.16 2.44 0.16
C ILE A 152 3.65 2.14 0.06
N LEU A 153 4.14 1.68 -1.10
CA LEU A 153 5.57 1.47 -1.30
C LEU A 153 6.32 2.81 -1.30
N GLU A 154 5.80 3.81 -2.01
CA GLU A 154 6.39 5.15 -2.06
C GLU A 154 6.32 5.85 -0.70
N LEU A 155 5.18 5.75 -0.01
CA LEU A 155 5.01 6.31 1.33
C LEU A 155 6.00 5.70 2.33
N ASN A 156 6.18 4.38 2.33
CA ASN A 156 7.13 3.71 3.21
C ASN A 156 8.59 4.05 2.86
N ARG A 157 8.90 4.23 1.58
CA ARG A 157 10.21 4.74 1.14
C ARG A 157 10.45 6.16 1.65
N ALA A 158 9.51 7.07 1.42
CA ALA A 158 9.61 8.46 1.89
C ALA A 158 9.72 8.54 3.42
N LEU A 159 9.08 7.62 4.14
CA LEU A 159 9.19 7.46 5.58
C LEU A 159 10.60 7.03 6.01
N ASP A 160 11.22 6.09 5.30
CA ASP A 160 12.59 5.64 5.59
C ASP A 160 13.61 6.77 5.31
N ASP A 161 13.44 7.51 4.23
CA ASP A 161 14.31 8.64 3.85
C ASP A 161 14.31 9.76 4.91
N ARG A 162 13.17 10.00 5.60
CA ARG A 162 13.06 11.01 6.67
C ARG A 162 13.77 10.63 7.96
N VAL A 163 13.85 9.36 8.30
CA VAL A 163 14.42 8.87 9.57
C VAL A 163 15.92 8.59 9.47
N GLY A 164 16.52 8.77 8.29
CA GLY A 164 17.96 8.63 8.09
C GLY A 164 18.47 7.20 8.26
N GLY A 165 17.87 6.26 7.59
CA GLY A 165 18.36 4.90 7.48
C GLY A 165 17.31 3.82 7.58
N GLY A 166 16.96 3.28 6.42
CA GLY A 166 16.42 1.93 6.33
C GLY A 166 17.48 0.90 6.75
N PRO A 167 17.08 -0.33 7.06
CA PRO A 167 18.02 -1.40 7.39
C PRO A 167 18.94 -1.74 6.24
#